data_8d8c87d157a92ac04d7347a236f9abd3
#
_entry.id   8d8c87d157a92ac04d7347a236f9abd3
#
_cell.length_a   1.000
_cell.length_b   1.000
_cell.length_c   1.000
_cell.angle_alpha   90.00
_cell.angle_beta   90.00
_cell.angle_gamma   90.00
#
_symmetry.space_group_name_H-M   'P 1'
#
loop_
_entity.id
_entity.type
_entity.pdbx_description
1 polymer ?
#
loop_
_entity_poly.entity_id
_entity_poly.type
_entity_poly.pdbx_seq_one_letter_code
_entity_poly.pdbx_strand_id
1 'polypeptide(L)'
;ERFSNLSRARDAMSDDGTSIYYKEVINQRSQWIWWASHVDNMTSAGGTASQTYTNSDDLPTSTSMAGGSNGAAPTNAQLINGYDYFSSAEDVDVSLILGADSNQTLAVHIINNICETRKDCIVCLSPEAGDVVNNSSYAGKEAEDTIAFRNTLPSSSYAVMDSCWKYQYDKYNDVYRYVPMNGDTAGLMVRTDTNRDPWFSPAGFNRGNVKNVIKLSVNPKKAERDLLYKAGINPVVTFPGQGTVLFGDKTLLAKPSAFDRINVRRLFIVLEKAISTASKFTLFE
;
A
#
# COMPACT_ATOMS: atom_id res chain seq x y z
N GLU A 1 -21.48 14.64 -24.52
CA GLU A 1 -20.44 15.40 -25.24
C GLU A 1 -20.62 15.27 -26.75
N ARG A 2 -20.22 16.30 -27.50
CA ARG A 2 -20.25 16.31 -28.96
C ARG A 2 -18.91 16.78 -29.50
N PHE A 3 -18.32 15.99 -30.35
CA PHE A 3 -17.07 16.32 -31.04
C PHE A 3 -17.37 16.46 -32.55
N SER A 4 -17.09 17.61 -33.11
CA SER A 4 -17.32 17.91 -34.54
C SER A 4 -15.97 18.00 -35.30
N ASN A 5 -16.03 17.84 -36.60
CA ASN A 5 -14.90 17.97 -37.53
C ASN A 5 -13.74 17.02 -37.22
N LEU A 6 -14.06 15.76 -36.87
CA LEU A 6 -13.05 14.74 -36.61
C LEU A 6 -12.66 14.00 -37.88
N SER A 7 -11.38 13.67 -38.00
CA SER A 7 -10.82 12.84 -39.06
C SER A 7 -10.41 11.46 -38.53
N ARG A 8 -10.45 10.46 -39.43
CA ARG A 8 -9.87 9.13 -39.16
C ARG A 8 -8.39 9.07 -39.53
N ALA A 9 -7.89 10.01 -40.31
CA ALA A 9 -6.47 10.07 -40.69
C ALA A 9 -5.67 10.55 -39.47
N ARG A 10 -4.61 9.81 -39.13
CA ARG A 10 -3.78 10.04 -37.95
C ARG A 10 -2.99 11.36 -38.01
N ASP A 11 -2.70 11.81 -39.21
CA ASP A 11 -1.95 13.03 -39.51
C ASP A 11 -2.84 14.21 -39.88
N ALA A 12 -4.16 14.07 -39.76
CA ALA A 12 -5.08 15.14 -40.10
C ALA A 12 -5.01 16.28 -39.09
N MET A 13 -4.84 17.50 -39.64
CA MET A 13 -4.81 18.74 -38.87
C MET A 13 -5.87 19.70 -39.40
N SER A 14 -6.36 20.57 -38.56
CA SER A 14 -7.19 21.71 -38.94
C SER A 14 -6.32 22.85 -39.47
N ASP A 15 -6.95 23.89 -40.01
CA ASP A 15 -6.27 25.04 -40.61
C ASP A 15 -5.36 25.80 -39.62
N ASP A 16 -5.62 25.66 -38.33
CA ASP A 16 -4.81 26.23 -37.24
C ASP A 16 -3.67 25.29 -36.78
N GLY A 17 -3.49 24.14 -37.43
CA GLY A 17 -2.45 23.18 -37.13
C GLY A 17 -2.73 22.27 -35.92
N THR A 18 -3.94 22.29 -35.35
CA THR A 18 -4.31 21.36 -34.27
C THR A 18 -4.74 20.01 -34.88
N SER A 19 -4.40 18.90 -34.17
CA SER A 19 -4.84 17.56 -34.57
C SER A 19 -6.35 17.45 -34.53
N ILE A 20 -6.93 16.97 -35.64
CA ILE A 20 -8.36 16.58 -35.74
C ILE A 20 -8.53 15.06 -35.77
N TYR A 21 -7.48 14.32 -35.47
CA TYR A 21 -7.57 12.87 -35.37
C TYR A 21 -8.46 12.50 -34.18
N TYR A 22 -9.56 11.79 -34.48
CA TYR A 22 -10.62 11.56 -33.49
C TYR A 22 -10.13 10.93 -32.18
N LYS A 23 -9.15 10.02 -32.21
CA LYS A 23 -8.57 9.39 -31.02
C LYS A 23 -7.93 10.41 -30.08
N GLU A 24 -7.11 11.31 -30.64
CA GLU A 24 -6.43 12.34 -29.86
C GLU A 24 -7.42 13.35 -29.31
N VAL A 25 -8.34 13.81 -30.14
CA VAL A 25 -9.35 14.80 -29.72
C VAL A 25 -10.24 14.27 -28.62
N ILE A 26 -10.71 13.01 -28.72
CA ILE A 26 -11.54 12.39 -27.69
C ILE A 26 -10.74 12.24 -26.39
N ASN A 27 -9.52 11.69 -26.46
CA ASN A 27 -8.71 11.45 -25.26
C ASN A 27 -8.24 12.74 -24.57
N GLN A 28 -8.12 13.85 -25.29
CA GLN A 28 -7.74 15.14 -24.72
C GLN A 28 -8.91 15.95 -24.17
N ARG A 29 -10.12 15.79 -24.73
CA ARG A 29 -11.25 16.66 -24.45
C ARG A 29 -12.41 16.00 -23.71
N SER A 30 -12.56 14.67 -23.82
CA SER A 30 -13.66 13.98 -23.15
C SER A 30 -13.41 13.85 -21.65
N GLN A 31 -14.46 14.08 -20.87
CA GLN A 31 -14.47 13.85 -19.42
C GLN A 31 -15.06 12.47 -19.06
N TRP A 32 -15.63 11.76 -20.05
CA TRP A 32 -16.43 10.56 -19.81
C TRP A 32 -15.93 9.31 -20.48
N ILE A 33 -15.23 9.46 -21.62
CA ILE A 33 -14.77 8.34 -22.43
C ILE A 33 -13.28 8.47 -22.74
N TRP A 34 -12.63 7.33 -22.84
CA TRP A 34 -11.24 7.22 -23.25
C TRP A 34 -11.11 6.18 -24.36
N TRP A 35 -10.57 6.60 -25.47
CA TRP A 35 -10.35 5.71 -26.61
C TRP A 35 -9.08 4.90 -26.40
N ALA A 36 -9.17 3.57 -26.40
CA ALA A 36 -8.01 2.70 -26.23
C ALA A 36 -7.41 2.21 -27.56
N SER A 37 -8.17 1.46 -28.36
CA SER A 37 -7.66 0.84 -29.59
C SER A 37 -8.77 0.60 -30.60
N HIS A 38 -8.38 0.43 -31.87
CA HIS A 38 -9.26 -0.10 -32.90
C HIS A 38 -9.34 -1.63 -32.85
N VAL A 39 -10.41 -2.18 -33.40
CA VAL A 39 -10.43 -3.58 -33.82
C VAL A 39 -9.46 -3.74 -34.98
N ASP A 40 -8.61 -4.75 -34.97
CA ASP A 40 -7.45 -4.93 -35.85
C ASP A 40 -7.76 -4.89 -37.36
N ASN A 41 -9.01 -5.05 -37.79
CA ASN A 41 -9.44 -5.04 -39.18
C ASN A 41 -9.86 -3.67 -39.71
N MET A 42 -9.67 -2.58 -38.99
CA MET A 42 -9.98 -1.23 -39.45
C MET A 42 -8.78 -0.57 -40.15
N THR A 43 -8.16 -1.27 -41.06
CA THR A 43 -6.94 -0.79 -41.77
C THR A 43 -7.18 0.16 -42.91
N SER A 44 -8.40 0.41 -43.35
CA SER A 44 -8.69 1.35 -44.40
C SER A 44 -9.91 2.20 -44.13
N ALA A 45 -9.82 3.44 -44.55
CA ALA A 45 -10.82 4.49 -44.36
C ALA A 45 -12.21 4.23 -45.00
N GLY A 46 -12.42 3.07 -45.55
CA GLY A 46 -13.63 2.79 -46.32
C GLY A 46 -14.41 1.51 -45.93
N GLY A 47 -13.95 0.77 -44.96
CA GLY A 47 -14.40 -0.62 -44.77
C GLY A 47 -15.44 -0.85 -43.66
N THR A 48 -16.16 0.13 -43.21
CA THR A 48 -17.22 -0.13 -42.24
C THR A 48 -18.54 -0.38 -42.94
N ALA A 49 -19.05 -1.58 -42.77
CA ALA A 49 -20.49 -1.80 -42.97
C ALA A 49 -21.24 -0.77 -42.13
N SER A 50 -22.30 -0.21 -42.65
CA SER A 50 -23.17 0.72 -41.96
C SER A 50 -23.62 0.07 -40.64
N GLN A 51 -23.21 0.62 -39.53
CA GLN A 51 -23.67 0.17 -38.21
C GLN A 51 -24.92 0.95 -37.85
N THR A 52 -26.02 0.25 -37.67
CA THR A 52 -27.24 0.84 -37.15
C THR A 52 -27.15 0.93 -35.63
N TYR A 53 -27.15 2.16 -35.12
CA TYR A 53 -27.10 2.44 -33.68
C TYR A 53 -28.50 2.63 -33.05
N THR A 54 -29.51 2.13 -33.72
CA THR A 54 -30.89 2.11 -33.24
C THR A 54 -31.38 0.67 -33.11
N ASN A 55 -32.22 0.42 -32.12
CA ASN A 55 -32.90 -0.86 -31.99
C ASN A 55 -34.10 -0.96 -33.01
N SER A 56 -34.87 -2.05 -32.93
CA SER A 56 -36.04 -2.26 -33.80
C SER A 56 -37.12 -1.17 -33.71
N ASP A 57 -37.06 -0.33 -32.67
CA ASP A 57 -38.03 0.74 -32.40
C ASP A 57 -37.47 2.13 -32.73
N ASP A 58 -36.39 2.19 -33.52
CA ASP A 58 -35.63 3.41 -33.87
C ASP A 58 -35.06 4.22 -32.69
N LEU A 59 -34.99 3.61 -31.50
CA LEU A 59 -34.39 4.21 -30.33
C LEU A 59 -32.86 3.95 -30.29
N PRO A 60 -32.08 4.85 -29.66
CA PRO A 60 -30.65 4.63 -29.49
C PRO A 60 -30.35 3.29 -28.81
N THR A 61 -29.43 2.55 -29.35
CA THR A 61 -28.97 1.28 -28.75
C THR A 61 -28.19 1.58 -27.48
N SER A 62 -28.66 1.03 -26.37
CA SER A 62 -27.95 1.05 -25.09
C SER A 62 -27.54 -0.38 -24.74
N THR A 63 -26.26 -0.62 -24.63
CA THR A 63 -25.72 -1.94 -24.30
C THR A 63 -24.73 -1.79 -23.16
N SER A 64 -24.90 -2.59 -22.11
CA SER A 64 -23.89 -2.65 -21.04
C SER A 64 -22.63 -3.30 -21.56
N MET A 65 -21.48 -2.75 -21.17
CA MET A 65 -20.20 -3.38 -21.46
C MET A 65 -20.14 -4.76 -20.79
N ALA A 66 -19.79 -5.77 -21.57
CA ALA A 66 -19.69 -7.16 -21.12
C ALA A 66 -18.34 -7.75 -21.55
N GLY A 67 -17.98 -8.88 -20.95
CA GLY A 67 -16.74 -9.59 -21.30
C GLY A 67 -15.46 -9.02 -20.68
N GLY A 68 -15.56 -8.03 -19.79
CA GLY A 68 -14.43 -7.62 -18.97
C GLY A 68 -14.09 -8.70 -17.94
N SER A 69 -12.82 -8.95 -17.71
CA SER A 69 -12.33 -9.79 -16.63
C SER A 69 -11.30 -9.02 -15.80
N ASN A 70 -11.30 -9.27 -14.49
CA ASN A 70 -10.25 -8.74 -13.65
C ASN A 70 -8.92 -9.41 -13.99
N GLY A 71 -7.84 -8.65 -13.92
CA GLY A 71 -6.50 -9.21 -14.01
C GLY A 71 -6.25 -10.24 -12.91
N ALA A 72 -5.33 -11.16 -13.14
CA ALA A 72 -4.87 -12.08 -12.09
C ALA A 72 -4.17 -11.30 -10.96
N ALA A 73 -4.22 -11.83 -9.74
CA ALA A 73 -3.44 -11.30 -8.64
C ALA A 73 -1.94 -11.32 -8.99
N PRO A 74 -1.16 -10.29 -8.63
CA PRO A 74 0.27 -10.25 -8.92
C PRO A 74 0.99 -11.39 -8.22
N THR A 75 1.97 -11.97 -8.89
CA THR A 75 2.86 -12.97 -8.30
C THR A 75 3.89 -12.31 -7.38
N ASN A 76 4.50 -13.09 -6.46
CA ASN A 76 5.57 -12.59 -5.60
C ASN A 76 6.73 -11.96 -6.41
N ALA A 77 7.11 -12.55 -7.54
CA ALA A 77 8.16 -12.01 -8.40
C ALA A 77 7.80 -10.63 -8.96
N GLN A 78 6.55 -10.41 -9.35
CA GLN A 78 6.07 -9.12 -9.82
C GLN A 78 6.02 -8.08 -8.70
N LEU A 79 5.61 -8.49 -7.49
CA LEU A 79 5.63 -7.61 -6.31
C LEU A 79 7.08 -7.24 -5.93
N ILE A 80 8.00 -8.20 -5.91
CA ILE A 80 9.43 -7.97 -5.67
C ILE A 80 9.97 -6.95 -6.68
N ASN A 81 9.74 -7.15 -7.97
CA ASN A 81 10.15 -6.20 -9.00
C ASN A 81 9.56 -4.80 -8.76
N GLY A 82 8.31 -4.71 -8.28
CA GLY A 82 7.70 -3.44 -7.91
C GLY A 82 8.38 -2.74 -6.73
N TYR A 83 8.74 -3.50 -5.70
CA TYR A 83 9.45 -2.96 -4.54
C TYR A 83 10.90 -2.59 -4.86
N ASP A 84 11.55 -3.28 -5.80
CA ASP A 84 12.94 -3.01 -6.19
C ASP A 84 13.14 -1.60 -6.80
N TYR A 85 12.09 -0.97 -7.34
CA TYR A 85 12.14 0.44 -7.72
C TYR A 85 12.44 1.39 -6.56
N PHE A 86 12.23 0.95 -5.32
CA PHE A 86 12.52 1.71 -4.10
C PHE A 86 13.86 1.31 -3.45
N SER A 87 14.68 0.48 -4.09
CA SER A 87 15.94 0.00 -3.52
C SER A 87 17.04 1.07 -3.45
N SER A 88 17.02 2.05 -4.37
CA SER A 88 17.98 3.14 -4.41
C SER A 88 17.50 4.35 -3.62
N ALA A 89 18.31 4.80 -2.66
CA ALA A 89 18.06 6.03 -1.90
C ALA A 89 18.36 7.31 -2.70
N GLU A 90 19.09 7.19 -3.81
CA GLU A 90 19.41 8.31 -4.69
C GLU A 90 18.26 8.63 -5.64
N ASP A 91 17.52 7.59 -6.08
CA ASP A 91 16.45 7.74 -7.05
C ASP A 91 15.12 8.14 -6.40
N VAL A 92 14.80 7.57 -5.25
CA VAL A 92 13.53 7.79 -4.57
C VAL A 92 13.72 7.98 -3.07
N ASP A 93 13.26 9.12 -2.58
CA ASP A 93 13.26 9.43 -1.15
C ASP A 93 12.03 8.84 -0.46
N VAL A 94 12.21 7.76 0.31
CA VAL A 94 11.17 7.12 1.11
C VAL A 94 11.60 7.02 2.57
N SER A 95 10.66 7.18 3.49
CA SER A 95 10.88 7.05 4.94
C SER A 95 10.13 5.86 5.53
N LEU A 96 9.00 5.48 4.96
CA LEU A 96 8.17 4.36 5.40
C LEU A 96 7.77 3.50 4.20
N ILE A 97 7.87 2.19 4.35
CA ILE A 97 7.43 1.19 3.38
C ILE A 97 6.30 0.37 4.01
N LEU A 98 5.25 0.13 3.26
CA LEU A 98 4.15 -0.72 3.68
C LEU A 98 4.34 -2.12 3.11
N GLY A 99 4.34 -3.14 3.96
CA GLY A 99 4.39 -4.53 3.51
C GLY A 99 3.07 -5.01 2.89
N ALA A 100 1.97 -4.26 3.07
CA ALA A 100 0.63 -4.67 2.66
C ALA A 100 0.29 -6.10 3.15
N ASP A 101 -0.24 -6.96 2.29
CA ASP A 101 -0.48 -8.39 2.56
C ASP A 101 0.73 -9.20 2.07
N SER A 102 1.91 -8.94 2.66
CA SER A 102 3.13 -9.64 2.27
C SER A 102 3.27 -10.97 2.98
N ASN A 103 3.54 -12.01 2.19
CA ASN A 103 3.98 -13.28 2.71
C ASN A 103 5.46 -13.25 3.12
N GLN A 104 5.94 -14.34 3.72
CA GLN A 104 7.33 -14.48 4.17
C GLN A 104 8.35 -14.06 3.09
N THR A 105 8.22 -14.55 1.85
CA THR A 105 9.20 -14.30 0.79
C THR A 105 9.33 -12.82 0.47
N LEU A 106 8.21 -12.13 0.33
CA LEU A 106 8.18 -10.70 0.03
C LEU A 106 8.66 -9.88 1.23
N ALA A 107 8.21 -10.22 2.44
CA ALA A 107 8.62 -9.51 3.66
C ALA A 107 10.15 -9.62 3.89
N VAL A 108 10.72 -10.81 3.74
CA VAL A 108 12.19 -11.02 3.84
C VAL A 108 12.94 -10.21 2.78
N HIS A 109 12.43 -10.17 1.53
CA HIS A 109 13.05 -9.38 0.46
C HIS A 109 13.04 -7.89 0.80
N ILE A 110 11.91 -7.33 1.22
CA ILE A 110 11.82 -5.91 1.57
C ILE A 110 12.78 -5.56 2.72
N ILE A 111 12.85 -6.41 3.75
CA ILE A 111 13.73 -6.16 4.89
C ILE A 111 15.20 -6.18 4.44
N ASN A 112 15.66 -7.26 3.79
CA ASN A 112 17.08 -7.48 3.52
C ASN A 112 17.60 -6.63 2.36
N ASN A 113 16.83 -6.56 1.26
CA ASN A 113 17.31 -5.98 0.02
C ASN A 113 16.98 -4.49 -0.11
N ILE A 114 16.00 -4.01 0.66
CA ILE A 114 15.62 -2.60 0.62
C ILE A 114 15.99 -1.91 1.93
N CYS A 115 15.35 -2.25 3.04
CA CYS A 115 15.50 -1.49 4.27
C CYS A 115 16.90 -1.61 4.90
N GLU A 116 17.47 -2.81 4.96
CA GLU A 116 18.83 -3.02 5.50
C GLU A 116 19.93 -2.49 4.56
N THR A 117 19.65 -2.40 3.25
CA THR A 117 20.57 -1.82 2.28
C THR A 117 20.54 -0.30 2.33
N ARG A 118 19.36 0.30 2.28
CA ARG A 118 19.17 1.76 2.30
C ARG A 118 19.46 2.39 3.65
N LYS A 119 18.95 1.79 4.73
CA LYS A 119 19.05 2.27 6.13
C LYS A 119 18.37 3.61 6.43
N ASP A 120 17.65 4.17 5.47
CA ASP A 120 16.95 5.45 5.57
C ASP A 120 15.41 5.32 5.66
N CYS A 121 14.90 4.09 5.72
CA CYS A 121 13.47 3.81 5.79
C CYS A 121 13.16 2.66 6.75
N ILE A 122 11.90 2.55 7.15
CA ILE A 122 11.36 1.45 7.98
C ILE A 122 10.22 0.79 7.23
N VAL A 123 10.20 -0.55 7.20
CA VAL A 123 9.04 -1.30 6.72
C VAL A 123 8.10 -1.63 7.87
N CYS A 124 6.80 -1.39 7.62
CA CYS A 124 5.72 -1.82 8.50
C CYS A 124 5.08 -3.10 7.92
N LEU A 125 5.03 -4.14 8.73
CA LEU A 125 4.52 -5.47 8.39
C LEU A 125 3.33 -5.84 9.27
N SER A 126 2.46 -6.70 8.76
CA SER A 126 1.41 -7.39 9.50
C SER A 126 1.56 -8.90 9.31
N PRO A 127 0.99 -9.74 10.19
CA PRO A 127 0.93 -11.19 9.96
C PRO A 127 0.14 -11.51 8.70
N GLU A 128 0.34 -12.69 8.11
CA GLU A 128 -0.47 -13.16 7.00
C GLU A 128 -1.96 -13.24 7.39
N ALA A 129 -2.86 -13.00 6.43
CA ALA A 129 -4.30 -13.05 6.72
C ALA A 129 -4.74 -14.38 7.34
N GLY A 130 -4.16 -15.49 6.86
CA GLY A 130 -4.45 -16.83 7.35
C GLY A 130 -4.09 -17.07 8.83
N ASP A 131 -3.13 -16.30 9.36
CA ASP A 131 -2.68 -16.45 10.74
C ASP A 131 -3.66 -15.83 11.76
N VAL A 132 -4.40 -14.81 11.34
CA VAL A 132 -5.18 -13.97 12.29
C VAL A 132 -6.65 -13.77 11.90
N VAL A 133 -7.05 -14.02 10.64
CA VAL A 133 -8.43 -13.86 10.21
C VAL A 133 -9.13 -15.21 10.20
N ASN A 134 -10.15 -15.35 11.06
CA ASN A 134 -10.94 -16.59 11.23
C ASN A 134 -10.09 -17.83 11.61
N ASN A 135 -8.99 -17.63 12.32
CA ASN A 135 -8.05 -18.68 12.74
C ASN A 135 -8.21 -19.06 14.22
N SER A 136 -9.43 -19.15 14.72
CA SER A 136 -9.71 -19.39 16.15
C SER A 136 -9.98 -20.87 16.46
N SER A 137 -9.10 -21.79 16.05
CA SER A 137 -9.23 -23.22 16.34
C SER A 137 -9.17 -23.52 17.83
N TYR A 138 -8.39 -22.75 18.58
CA TYR A 138 -8.28 -22.76 20.03
C TYR A 138 -7.79 -21.39 20.54
N ALA A 139 -7.97 -21.14 21.82
CA ALA A 139 -7.58 -19.83 22.41
C ALA A 139 -6.06 -19.61 22.31
N GLY A 140 -5.66 -18.51 21.69
CA GLY A 140 -4.25 -18.12 21.51
C GLY A 140 -3.60 -18.63 20.23
N LYS A 141 -4.35 -19.37 19.37
CA LYS A 141 -3.83 -19.86 18.07
C LYS A 141 -3.29 -18.72 17.21
N GLU A 142 -4.02 -17.64 17.11
CA GLU A 142 -3.64 -16.47 16.31
C GLU A 142 -2.32 -15.85 16.81
N ALA A 143 -2.12 -15.80 18.11
CA ALA A 143 -0.88 -15.29 18.70
C ALA A 143 0.31 -16.23 18.42
N GLU A 144 0.10 -17.54 18.48
CA GLU A 144 1.12 -18.53 18.17
C GLU A 144 1.53 -18.47 16.69
N ASP A 145 0.57 -18.42 15.77
CA ASP A 145 0.85 -18.34 14.33
C ASP A 145 1.51 -17.00 13.95
N THR A 146 1.08 -15.89 14.55
CA THR A 146 1.73 -14.60 14.40
C THR A 146 3.20 -14.65 14.85
N ILE A 147 3.49 -15.33 15.98
CA ILE A 147 4.86 -15.53 16.46
C ILE A 147 5.64 -16.46 15.54
N ALA A 148 5.01 -17.52 15.02
CA ALA A 148 5.61 -18.43 14.07
C ALA A 148 6.02 -17.68 12.78
N PHE A 149 5.12 -16.87 12.23
CA PHE A 149 5.43 -16.00 11.08
C PHE A 149 6.58 -15.04 11.41
N ARG A 150 6.54 -14.35 12.56
CA ARG A 150 7.64 -13.47 13.00
C ARG A 150 8.99 -14.19 13.04
N ASN A 151 9.02 -15.44 13.46
CA ASN A 151 10.26 -16.22 13.55
C ASN A 151 10.86 -16.58 12.19
N THR A 152 10.09 -16.50 11.11
CA THR A 152 10.60 -16.67 9.74
C THR A 152 11.24 -15.40 9.19
N LEU A 153 11.01 -14.25 9.83
CA LEU A 153 11.53 -12.96 9.38
C LEU A 153 12.91 -12.68 9.99
N PRO A 154 13.79 -11.98 9.27
CA PRO A 154 15.10 -11.60 9.78
C PRO A 154 14.99 -10.64 10.96
N SER A 155 16.04 -10.64 11.79
CA SER A 155 16.19 -9.67 12.86
C SER A 155 16.66 -8.35 12.27
N SER A 156 15.83 -7.31 12.34
CA SER A 156 16.13 -5.99 11.81
C SER A 156 15.54 -4.88 12.67
N SER A 157 16.29 -3.81 12.86
CA SER A 157 15.78 -2.58 13.47
C SER A 157 15.04 -1.67 12.48
N TYR A 158 15.11 -1.97 11.18
CA TYR A 158 14.42 -1.26 10.11
C TYR A 158 13.09 -1.90 9.73
N ALA A 159 12.63 -2.86 10.50
CA ALA A 159 11.33 -3.49 10.32
C ALA A 159 10.50 -3.44 11.60
N VAL A 160 9.21 -3.26 11.45
CA VAL A 160 8.22 -3.18 12.52
C VAL A 160 7.06 -4.08 12.15
N MET A 161 6.52 -4.84 13.10
CA MET A 161 5.39 -5.72 12.86
C MET A 161 4.29 -5.45 13.89
N ASP A 162 3.06 -5.32 13.43
CA ASP A 162 1.85 -5.33 14.25
C ASP A 162 1.31 -6.75 14.43
N SER A 163 0.22 -6.90 15.19
CA SER A 163 -0.27 -8.21 15.60
C SER A 163 -1.53 -8.70 14.91
N CYS A 164 -2.17 -7.90 14.06
CA CYS A 164 -3.49 -8.30 13.56
C CYS A 164 -3.95 -7.52 12.33
N TRP A 165 -5.15 -7.87 11.87
CA TRP A 165 -5.90 -7.17 10.83
C TRP A 165 -7.11 -6.48 11.44
N LYS A 166 -7.57 -5.40 10.83
CA LYS A 166 -8.81 -4.71 11.18
C LYS A 166 -9.91 -4.97 10.18
N TYR A 167 -11.14 -5.04 10.65
CA TYR A 167 -12.34 -5.07 9.84
C TYR A 167 -12.86 -3.64 9.67
N GLN A 168 -12.95 -3.18 8.43
CA GLN A 168 -13.40 -1.83 8.10
C GLN A 168 -14.34 -1.82 6.91
N TYR A 169 -15.09 -0.74 6.78
CA TYR A 169 -15.94 -0.47 5.63
C TYR A 169 -15.13 0.16 4.49
N ASP A 170 -15.19 -0.48 3.32
CA ASP A 170 -14.66 0.05 2.06
C ASP A 170 -15.78 0.78 1.32
N LYS A 171 -15.77 2.10 1.43
CA LYS A 171 -16.81 2.96 0.85
C LYS A 171 -16.84 2.99 -0.68
N TYR A 172 -15.77 2.58 -1.33
CA TYR A 172 -15.66 2.61 -2.79
C TYR A 172 -16.33 1.38 -3.43
N ASN A 173 -16.25 0.24 -2.74
CA ASN A 173 -16.85 -1.01 -3.20
C ASN A 173 -18.12 -1.39 -2.42
N ASP A 174 -18.55 -0.57 -1.45
CA ASP A 174 -19.71 -0.82 -0.58
C ASP A 174 -19.66 -2.19 0.10
N VAL A 175 -18.48 -2.54 0.63
CA VAL A 175 -18.28 -3.82 1.30
C VAL A 175 -17.44 -3.66 2.56
N TYR A 176 -17.64 -4.57 3.50
CA TYR A 176 -16.77 -4.70 4.66
C TYR A 176 -15.69 -5.72 4.38
N ARG A 177 -14.46 -5.39 4.71
CA ARG A 177 -13.32 -6.30 4.52
C ARG A 177 -12.29 -6.19 5.61
N TYR A 178 -11.52 -7.25 5.79
CA TYR A 178 -10.31 -7.21 6.59
C TYR A 178 -9.16 -6.57 5.79
N VAL A 179 -8.41 -5.72 6.46
CA VAL A 179 -7.19 -5.11 5.92
C VAL A 179 -6.06 -5.20 6.95
N PRO A 180 -4.80 -5.37 6.51
CA PRO A 180 -3.66 -5.44 7.42
C PRO A 180 -3.44 -4.10 8.13
N MET A 181 -2.93 -4.16 9.36
CA MET A 181 -2.72 -2.97 10.21
C MET A 181 -1.44 -2.19 9.91
N ASN A 182 -0.55 -2.70 9.05
CA ASN A 182 0.72 -2.03 8.74
C ASN A 182 0.53 -0.62 8.17
N GLY A 183 -0.51 -0.40 7.37
CA GLY A 183 -0.88 0.92 6.90
C GLY A 183 -1.28 1.88 8.02
N ASP A 184 -2.00 1.39 9.02
CA ASP A 184 -2.35 2.19 10.20
C ASP A 184 -1.13 2.45 11.08
N THR A 185 -0.25 1.47 11.28
CA THR A 185 1.00 1.61 12.02
C THR A 185 1.89 2.69 11.39
N ALA A 186 2.05 2.68 10.07
CA ALA A 186 2.75 3.74 9.36
C ALA A 186 2.03 5.09 9.48
N GLY A 187 0.69 5.10 9.37
CA GLY A 187 -0.12 6.30 9.56
C GLY A 187 0.01 6.91 10.96
N LEU A 188 0.17 6.07 12.00
CA LEU A 188 0.45 6.53 13.37
C LEU A 188 1.85 7.17 13.47
N MET A 189 2.86 6.64 12.77
CA MET A 189 4.18 7.26 12.68
C MET A 189 4.10 8.62 12.01
N VAL A 190 3.46 8.73 10.84
CA VAL A 190 3.28 10.00 10.12
C VAL A 190 2.51 11.02 10.96
N ARG A 191 1.43 10.59 11.64
CA ARG A 191 0.67 11.48 12.53
C ARG A 191 1.52 11.97 13.70
N THR A 192 2.41 11.12 14.21
CA THR A 192 3.33 11.49 15.28
C THR A 192 4.35 12.52 14.78
N ASP A 193 4.87 12.36 13.56
CA ASP A 193 5.78 13.31 12.92
C ASP A 193 5.13 14.69 12.74
N THR A 194 3.88 14.72 12.29
CA THR A 194 3.14 15.95 12.04
C THR A 194 2.81 16.71 13.33
N ASN A 195 2.44 15.99 14.40
CA ASN A 195 1.97 16.60 15.65
C ASN A 195 3.07 16.80 16.69
N ARG A 196 4.18 16.10 16.53
CA ARG A 196 5.34 16.12 17.43
C ARG A 196 6.60 15.99 16.57
N ASP A 197 7.37 14.93 16.75
CA ASP A 197 8.61 14.67 16.02
C ASP A 197 8.80 13.16 15.81
N PRO A 198 9.61 12.73 14.84
CA PRO A 198 9.86 11.32 14.52
C PRO A 198 10.40 10.47 15.67
N TRP A 199 11.05 11.09 16.65
CA TRP A 199 11.63 10.40 17.82
C TRP A 199 10.66 10.19 18.97
N PHE A 200 9.39 10.56 18.81
CA PHE A 200 8.35 10.16 19.76
C PHE A 200 7.79 8.80 19.40
N SER A 201 7.46 8.00 20.43
CA SER A 201 6.79 6.71 20.20
C SER A 201 5.41 6.92 19.57
N PRO A 202 5.07 6.22 18.47
CA PRO A 202 3.74 6.29 17.86
C PRO A 202 2.69 5.49 18.63
N ALA A 203 3.08 4.75 19.65
CA ALA A 203 2.22 3.85 20.41
C ALA A 203 1.61 4.50 21.66
N GLY A 204 0.70 3.78 22.28
CA GLY A 204 0.06 4.14 23.56
C GLY A 204 -1.20 4.99 23.38
N PHE A 205 -1.90 5.24 24.49
CA PHE A 205 -3.22 5.88 24.51
C PHE A 205 -3.23 7.31 23.92
N ASN A 206 -2.13 8.04 24.02
CA ASN A 206 -2.06 9.42 23.55
C ASN A 206 -1.84 9.53 22.02
N ARG A 207 -1.13 8.60 21.41
CA ARG A 207 -0.71 8.66 20.00
C ARG A 207 -1.10 7.43 19.20
N GLY A 208 -1.17 6.26 19.81
CA GLY A 208 -1.42 4.97 19.18
C GLY A 208 -2.87 4.67 18.83
N ASN A 209 -3.79 5.63 18.96
CA ASN A 209 -5.21 5.39 18.68
C ASN A 209 -5.44 5.26 17.17
N VAL A 210 -5.99 4.11 16.78
CA VAL A 210 -6.31 3.73 15.39
C VAL A 210 -7.74 4.12 15.07
N LYS A 211 -7.94 4.67 13.86
CA LYS A 211 -9.26 5.09 13.38
C LYS A 211 -9.87 4.07 12.43
N ASN A 212 -11.18 4.20 12.19
CA ASN A 212 -11.93 3.37 11.24
C ASN A 212 -11.79 1.85 11.50
N VAL A 213 -11.92 1.46 12.75
CA VAL A 213 -11.91 0.06 13.17
C VAL A 213 -13.30 -0.32 13.65
N ILE A 214 -13.94 -1.26 12.97
CA ILE A 214 -15.22 -1.84 13.43
C ILE A 214 -14.90 -2.93 14.45
N LYS A 215 -13.98 -3.82 14.11
CA LYS A 215 -13.41 -4.84 15.00
C LYS A 215 -12.02 -5.22 14.54
N LEU A 216 -11.24 -5.78 15.44
CA LEU A 216 -9.97 -6.45 15.11
C LEU A 216 -10.24 -7.90 14.70
N SER A 217 -9.35 -8.49 13.91
CA SER A 217 -9.38 -9.93 13.61
C SER A 217 -9.14 -10.74 14.87
N VAL A 218 -8.24 -10.28 15.73
CA VAL A 218 -7.96 -10.83 17.07
C VAL A 218 -7.75 -9.67 18.06
N ASN A 219 -8.30 -9.80 19.26
CA ASN A 219 -8.04 -8.86 20.36
C ASN A 219 -7.27 -9.58 21.46
N PRO A 220 -5.93 -9.49 21.47
CA PRO A 220 -5.11 -10.33 22.33
C PRO A 220 -5.31 -9.99 23.81
N LYS A 221 -5.45 -11.03 24.65
CA LYS A 221 -5.51 -10.92 26.12
C LYS A 221 -4.13 -10.59 26.69
N LYS A 222 -4.07 -10.28 27.97
CA LYS A 222 -2.81 -9.87 28.63
C LYS A 222 -1.68 -10.87 28.41
N ALA A 223 -1.91 -12.17 28.62
CA ALA A 223 -0.88 -13.19 28.44
C ALA A 223 -0.39 -13.28 26.98
N GLU A 224 -1.30 -13.21 26.03
CA GLU A 224 -0.98 -13.20 24.59
C GLU A 224 -0.20 -11.94 24.19
N ARG A 225 -0.59 -10.76 24.72
CA ARG A 225 0.16 -9.51 24.51
C ARG A 225 1.59 -9.60 25.02
N ASP A 226 1.79 -10.20 26.20
CA ASP A 226 3.11 -10.35 26.79
C ASP A 226 3.99 -11.27 25.93
N LEU A 227 3.43 -12.34 25.36
CA LEU A 227 4.13 -13.23 24.43
C LEU A 227 4.47 -12.53 23.11
N LEU A 228 3.50 -11.86 22.49
CA LEU A 228 3.68 -11.10 21.24
C LEU A 228 4.76 -10.03 21.43
N TYR A 229 4.67 -9.24 22.49
CA TYR A 229 5.63 -8.17 22.75
C TYR A 229 7.04 -8.70 23.06
N LYS A 230 7.15 -9.87 23.72
CA LYS A 230 8.43 -10.56 23.92
C LYS A 230 9.06 -10.98 22.60
N ALA A 231 8.25 -11.41 21.62
CA ALA A 231 8.69 -11.77 20.29
C ALA A 231 9.04 -10.57 19.39
N GLY A 232 8.86 -9.33 19.85
CA GLY A 232 9.11 -8.11 19.07
C GLY A 232 7.95 -7.67 18.20
N ILE A 233 6.76 -8.23 18.43
CA ILE A 233 5.53 -7.86 17.74
C ILE A 233 4.80 -6.81 18.57
N ASN A 234 4.23 -5.80 17.91
CA ASN A 234 3.51 -4.71 18.57
C ASN A 234 2.02 -5.04 18.65
N PRO A 235 1.48 -5.35 19.84
CA PRO A 235 0.08 -5.69 19.99
C PRO A 235 -0.82 -4.51 19.62
N VAL A 236 -1.87 -4.77 18.84
CA VAL A 236 -2.98 -3.84 18.65
C VAL A 236 -4.15 -4.36 19.47
N VAL A 237 -4.72 -3.50 20.29
CA VAL A 237 -5.69 -3.91 21.31
C VAL A 237 -6.86 -2.94 21.33
N THR A 238 -8.07 -3.48 21.41
CA THR A 238 -9.26 -2.68 21.68
C THR A 238 -9.54 -2.69 23.19
N PHE A 239 -9.41 -1.53 23.81
CA PHE A 239 -9.71 -1.34 25.23
C PHE A 239 -11.10 -0.75 25.40
N PRO A 240 -11.93 -1.27 26.34
CA PRO A 240 -13.22 -0.67 26.66
C PRO A 240 -13.08 0.82 27.04
N GLY A 241 -13.83 1.69 26.37
CA GLY A 241 -13.81 3.12 26.63
C GLY A 241 -12.60 3.90 26.06
N GLN A 242 -11.58 3.21 25.56
CA GLN A 242 -10.36 3.84 25.02
C GLN A 242 -10.20 3.64 23.49
N GLY A 243 -11.00 2.72 22.92
CA GLY A 243 -10.90 2.39 21.49
C GLY A 243 -9.74 1.43 21.18
N THR A 244 -9.39 1.36 19.89
CA THR A 244 -8.31 0.51 19.39
C THR A 244 -7.00 1.25 19.39
N VAL A 245 -5.97 0.66 19.97
CA VAL A 245 -4.68 1.30 20.22
C VAL A 245 -3.53 0.38 19.81
N LEU A 246 -2.53 0.90 19.12
CA LEU A 246 -1.22 0.28 18.99
C LEU A 246 -0.53 0.33 20.35
N PHE A 247 -0.32 -0.85 20.97
CA PHE A 247 0.15 -0.96 22.35
C PHE A 247 1.55 -1.57 22.45
N GLY A 248 2.42 -1.17 21.54
CA GLY A 248 3.83 -1.57 21.47
C GLY A 248 4.60 -0.69 20.50
N ASP A 249 5.91 -0.56 20.72
CA ASP A 249 6.81 0.29 19.94
C ASP A 249 8.15 -0.40 19.64
N LYS A 250 8.15 -1.72 19.51
CA LYS A 250 9.34 -2.51 19.18
C LYS A 250 9.58 -2.60 17.68
N THR A 251 10.87 -2.66 17.34
CA THR A 251 11.33 -3.13 16.03
C THR A 251 11.50 -4.66 16.04
N LEU A 252 11.75 -5.25 14.88
CA LEU A 252 12.04 -6.69 14.77
C LEU A 252 13.47 -7.06 15.20
N LEU A 253 14.20 -6.17 15.84
CA LEU A 253 15.53 -6.45 16.35
C LEU A 253 15.46 -7.44 17.54
N ALA A 254 16.00 -8.64 17.36
CA ALA A 254 16.00 -9.67 18.38
C ALA A 254 17.04 -9.42 19.48
N LYS A 255 18.15 -8.75 19.16
CA LYS A 255 19.22 -8.45 20.10
C LYS A 255 18.84 -7.23 20.94
N PRO A 256 18.94 -7.29 22.28
CA PRO A 256 18.72 -6.13 23.14
C PRO A 256 19.63 -4.96 22.76
N SER A 257 19.02 -3.83 22.39
CA SER A 257 19.72 -2.62 21.96
C SER A 257 18.77 -1.43 22.09
N ALA A 258 19.30 -0.21 22.10
CA ALA A 258 18.49 1.00 22.02
C ALA A 258 17.64 1.03 20.71
N PHE A 259 18.12 0.38 19.65
CA PHE A 259 17.43 0.28 18.37
C PHE A 259 16.32 -0.78 18.33
N ASP A 260 16.03 -1.45 19.44
CA ASP A 260 14.85 -2.30 19.55
C ASP A 260 13.54 -1.50 19.67
N ARG A 261 13.63 -0.15 19.71
CA ARG A 261 12.52 0.78 19.76
C ARG A 261 12.34 1.58 18.48
N ILE A 262 11.09 1.71 18.06
CA ILE A 262 10.71 2.46 16.85
C ILE A 262 11.20 3.91 16.92
N ASN A 263 10.94 4.57 18.04
CA ASN A 263 11.28 5.98 18.21
C ASN A 263 12.79 6.24 18.13
N VAL A 264 13.60 5.37 18.72
CA VAL A 264 15.08 5.52 18.65
C VAL A 264 15.59 5.27 17.24
N ARG A 265 15.12 4.21 16.57
CA ARG A 265 15.51 3.95 15.18
C ARG A 265 15.11 5.10 14.26
N ARG A 266 13.92 5.65 14.41
CA ARG A 266 13.46 6.79 13.62
C ARG A 266 14.27 8.06 13.88
N LEU A 267 14.63 8.33 15.14
CA LEU A 267 15.53 9.43 15.48
C LEU A 267 16.86 9.32 14.67
N PHE A 268 17.47 8.13 14.69
CA PHE A 268 18.75 7.93 13.99
C PHE A 268 18.60 8.06 12.48
N ILE A 269 17.53 7.53 11.87
CA ILE A 269 17.27 7.70 10.44
C ILE A 269 17.20 9.20 10.07
N VAL A 270 16.48 10.00 10.84
CA VAL A 270 16.37 11.44 10.60
C VAL A 270 17.71 12.14 10.76
N LEU A 271 18.48 11.82 11.83
CA LEU A 271 19.78 12.40 12.08
C LEU A 271 20.79 12.01 10.99
N GLU A 272 20.90 10.74 10.65
CA GLU A 272 21.80 10.23 9.61
C GLU A 272 21.51 10.89 8.26
N LYS A 273 20.23 11.02 7.90
CA LYS A 273 19.81 11.67 6.66
C LYS A 273 20.13 13.16 6.64
N ALA A 274 19.86 13.87 7.74
CA ALA A 274 20.15 15.30 7.87
C ALA A 274 21.66 15.56 7.81
N ILE A 275 22.46 14.78 8.52
CA ILE A 275 23.93 14.89 8.53
C ILE A 275 24.49 14.55 7.15
N SER A 276 24.04 13.47 6.52
CA SER A 276 24.47 13.08 5.17
C SER A 276 24.19 14.20 4.15
N THR A 277 23.02 14.82 4.22
CA THR A 277 22.67 15.92 3.34
C THR A 277 23.56 17.14 3.59
N ALA A 278 23.77 17.52 4.85
CA ALA A 278 24.63 18.64 5.20
C ALA A 278 26.12 18.41 4.81
N SER A 279 26.60 17.17 4.97
CA SER A 279 27.98 16.82 4.66
C SER A 279 28.31 16.86 3.16
N LYS A 280 27.31 16.81 2.29
CA LYS A 280 27.53 16.92 0.84
C LYS A 280 28.10 18.29 0.44
N PHE A 281 27.81 19.34 1.21
CA PHE A 281 28.31 20.68 0.94
C PHE A 281 29.77 20.87 1.33
N THR A 282 30.34 20.00 2.16
CA THR A 282 31.75 20.09 2.59
C THR A 282 32.65 19.03 1.90
N LEU A 283 32.11 18.32 0.89
CA LEU A 283 32.80 17.18 0.29
C LEU A 283 34.10 17.57 -0.47
N PHE A 284 34.17 18.79 -0.97
CA PHE A 284 35.29 19.29 -1.77
C PHE A 284 35.90 20.58 -1.22
N GLU A 285 35.58 20.93 0.03
CA GLU A 285 36.24 22.01 0.78
C GLU A 285 37.40 21.45 1.63
#